data_0e600f0b1098757ebb87c0e1019569b6
#
_entry.id   0e600f0b1098757ebb87c0e1019569b6
#
_cell.length_a   1.000
_cell.length_b   1.000
_cell.length_c   1.000
_cell.angle_alpha   90.00
_cell.angle_beta   90.00
_cell.angle_gamma   90.00
#
_symmetry.space_group_name_H-M   'P 1'
#
loop_
_entity.id
_entity.type
_entity.pdbx_description
1 polymer ?
#
loop_
_entity_poly.entity_id
_entity_poly.type
_entity_poly.pdbx_seq_one_letter_code
_entity_poly.pdbx_strand_id
1 'polypeptide(L)'
;MKIFNYIVSAAFGTLAMTSCTDLSEKLYDQVASENYYNTKNDVVRATFRPFEHAYWSIESRHVLNELTADQLITPTRDGWWDDGGKWRRYHYHEYNVEDGGDCQTEWNGCFQGIMQSCKVIEDLGTLSFEKFGFSQSEFNNLTAQCRVLRAWFYLRLLDGFRNVPLVTT
;
A
#
# COMPACT_ATOMS: atom_id res chain seq x y z
N MET A 1 27.20 -7.45 -62.98
CA MET A 1 25.87 -7.45 -62.28
C MET A 1 25.84 -8.23 -60.98
N LYS A 2 26.36 -9.43 -60.88
CA LYS A 2 26.27 -10.23 -59.62
C LYS A 2 27.06 -9.63 -58.45
N ILE A 3 28.25 -9.06 -58.65
CA ILE A 3 29.09 -8.45 -57.60
C ILE A 3 28.43 -7.19 -57.02
N PHE A 4 27.76 -6.37 -57.85
CA PHE A 4 27.05 -5.18 -57.42
C PHE A 4 25.90 -5.53 -56.46
N ASN A 5 25.16 -6.61 -56.74
CA ASN A 5 24.08 -7.07 -55.85
C ASN A 5 24.58 -7.56 -54.50
N TYR A 6 25.76 -8.20 -54.43
CA TYR A 6 26.37 -8.60 -53.18
C TYR A 6 26.83 -7.42 -52.32
N ILE A 7 27.39 -6.37 -52.96
CA ILE A 7 27.81 -5.16 -52.27
C ILE A 7 26.58 -4.40 -51.70
N VAL A 8 25.51 -4.30 -52.48
CA VAL A 8 24.25 -3.67 -52.02
C VAL A 8 23.61 -4.47 -50.84
N SER A 9 23.60 -5.79 -50.94
CA SER A 9 23.07 -6.65 -49.84
C SER A 9 23.93 -6.57 -48.59
N ALA A 10 25.26 -6.49 -48.70
CA ALA A 10 26.16 -6.32 -47.55
C ALA A 10 26.01 -4.94 -46.90
N ALA A 11 25.85 -3.87 -47.70
CA ALA A 11 25.61 -2.52 -47.17
C ALA A 11 24.25 -2.38 -46.45
N PHE A 12 23.22 -3.08 -46.93
CA PHE A 12 21.91 -3.10 -46.23
C PHE A 12 21.95 -3.91 -44.93
N GLY A 13 22.74 -4.97 -44.86
CA GLY A 13 22.91 -5.81 -43.68
C GLY A 13 23.68 -5.08 -42.56
N THR A 14 24.64 -4.20 -42.91
CA THR A 14 25.39 -3.41 -41.88
C THR A 14 24.60 -2.23 -41.34
N LEU A 15 23.68 -1.65 -42.11
CA LEU A 15 22.78 -0.57 -41.62
C LEU A 15 21.74 -1.06 -40.62
N ALA A 16 21.38 -2.34 -40.63
CA ALA A 16 20.42 -2.92 -39.68
C ALA A 16 21.02 -3.18 -38.28
N MET A 17 22.37 -3.17 -38.16
CA MET A 17 23.06 -3.42 -36.89
C MET A 17 23.31 -2.16 -36.05
N THR A 18 23.00 -0.96 -36.52
CA THR A 18 23.22 0.31 -35.82
C THR A 18 22.00 0.85 -35.09
N SER A 19 20.93 0.06 -34.97
CA SER A 19 19.79 0.42 -34.14
C SER A 19 20.11 0.16 -32.66
N CYS A 20 21.07 0.88 -32.12
CA CYS A 20 21.14 1.10 -30.68
C CYS A 20 19.99 2.02 -30.31
N THR A 21 18.82 1.48 -30.13
CA THR A 21 17.75 2.18 -29.41
C THR A 21 18.17 2.24 -27.95
N ASP A 22 18.40 3.45 -27.48
CA ASP A 22 18.46 3.71 -26.03
C ASP A 22 17.09 3.34 -25.46
N LEU A 23 17.02 2.20 -24.80
CA LEU A 23 15.83 1.68 -24.14
C LEU A 23 15.62 2.28 -22.75
N SER A 24 16.37 3.32 -22.39
CA SER A 24 16.16 4.04 -21.15
C SER A 24 14.81 4.75 -21.21
N GLU A 25 13.85 4.22 -20.49
CA GLU A 25 12.53 4.81 -20.35
C GLU A 25 12.61 5.99 -19.37
N LYS A 26 12.28 7.19 -19.84
CA LYS A 26 12.08 8.34 -18.95
C LYS A 26 10.65 8.31 -18.45
N LEU A 27 10.46 7.83 -17.25
CA LEU A 27 9.17 7.87 -16.55
C LEU A 27 8.87 9.33 -16.19
N TYR A 28 7.92 9.97 -16.87
CA TYR A 28 7.49 11.34 -16.57
C TYR A 28 6.37 11.38 -15.52
N ASP A 29 5.58 10.31 -15.42
CA ASP A 29 4.38 10.23 -14.60
C ASP A 29 4.52 9.35 -13.36
N GLN A 30 5.64 8.65 -13.20
CA GLN A 30 5.88 7.77 -12.06
C GLN A 30 7.20 8.13 -11.39
N VAL A 31 7.15 8.27 -10.08
CA VAL A 31 8.35 8.40 -9.27
C VAL A 31 8.90 6.99 -9.05
N ALA A 32 9.98 6.63 -9.76
CA ALA A 32 10.68 5.39 -9.50
C ALA A 32 11.26 5.41 -8.08
N SER A 33 11.22 4.27 -7.38
CA SER A 33 11.74 4.17 -6.01
C SER A 33 13.17 4.67 -5.87
N GLU A 34 13.98 4.50 -6.92
CA GLU A 34 15.38 4.95 -6.99
C GLU A 34 15.53 6.49 -6.94
N ASN A 35 14.51 7.23 -7.36
CA ASN A 35 14.52 8.70 -7.44
C ASN A 35 13.59 9.37 -6.42
N TYR A 36 12.98 8.60 -5.53
CA TYR A 36 12.01 9.14 -4.58
C TYR A 36 12.68 9.89 -3.43
N TYR A 37 13.77 9.34 -2.88
CA TYR A 37 14.45 9.87 -1.70
C TYR A 37 15.55 10.86 -2.09
N ASN A 38 15.23 12.14 -2.20
CA ASN A 38 16.18 13.19 -2.55
C ASN A 38 16.46 14.14 -1.37
N THR A 39 15.51 14.34 -0.50
CA THR A 39 15.57 15.30 0.61
C THR A 39 15.14 14.66 1.94
N LYS A 40 15.46 15.32 3.05
CA LYS A 40 14.96 14.98 4.39
C LYS A 40 13.42 14.88 4.41
N ASN A 41 12.76 15.81 3.71
CA ASN A 41 11.30 15.84 3.64
C ASN A 41 10.72 14.63 2.90
N ASP A 42 11.40 14.09 1.90
CA ASP A 42 10.92 12.90 1.18
C ASP A 42 10.94 11.69 2.09
N VAL A 43 11.99 11.53 2.90
CA VAL A 43 12.08 10.48 3.93
C VAL A 43 10.93 10.61 4.94
N VAL A 44 10.69 11.83 5.44
CA VAL A 44 9.58 12.09 6.38
C VAL A 44 8.23 11.77 5.73
N ARG A 45 7.99 12.23 4.50
CA ARG A 45 6.73 11.97 3.78
C ARG A 45 6.49 10.48 3.57
N ALA A 46 7.53 9.72 3.22
CA ALA A 46 7.43 8.26 3.08
C ALA A 46 6.97 7.61 4.38
N THR A 47 7.53 8.02 5.53
CA THR A 47 7.14 7.47 6.84
C THR A 47 5.73 7.87 7.25
N PHE A 48 5.19 8.98 6.76
CA PHE A 48 3.80 9.39 7.03
C PHE A 48 2.76 8.63 6.20
N ARG A 49 3.13 8.01 5.09
CA ARG A 49 2.18 7.32 4.21
C ARG A 49 1.38 6.22 4.91
N PRO A 50 1.97 5.30 5.70
CA PRO A 50 1.20 4.32 6.46
C PRO A 50 0.28 4.95 7.52
N PHE A 51 0.63 6.11 8.10
CA PHE A 51 -0.21 6.83 9.06
C PHE A 51 -1.45 7.42 8.40
N GLU A 52 -1.28 8.03 7.23
CA GLU A 52 -2.40 8.52 6.43
C GLU A 52 -3.37 7.38 6.10
N HIS A 53 -2.83 6.24 5.69
CA HIS A 53 -3.64 5.06 5.40
C HIS A 53 -4.35 4.52 6.66
N ALA A 54 -3.70 4.54 7.82
CA ALA A 54 -4.31 4.17 9.08
C ALA A 54 -5.52 5.05 9.41
N TYR A 55 -5.42 6.36 9.19
CA TYR A 55 -6.54 7.28 9.38
C TYR A 55 -7.74 6.93 8.48
N TRP A 56 -7.50 6.71 7.18
CA TRP A 56 -8.55 6.33 6.23
C TRP A 56 -9.24 5.00 6.57
N SER A 57 -8.53 4.07 7.16
CA SER A 57 -9.03 2.74 7.48
C SER A 57 -9.82 2.65 8.79
N ILE A 58 -10.01 3.76 9.50
CA ILE A 58 -10.73 3.77 10.80
C ILE A 58 -12.22 3.51 10.62
N GLU A 59 -12.83 4.01 9.55
CA GLU A 59 -14.28 3.99 9.35
C GLU A 59 -14.86 2.57 9.38
N SER A 60 -14.33 1.64 8.57
CA SER A 60 -14.82 0.26 8.53
C SER A 60 -14.68 -0.43 9.88
N ARG A 61 -13.56 -0.18 10.58
CA ARG A 61 -13.32 -0.71 11.91
C ARG A 61 -14.29 -0.17 12.94
N HIS A 62 -14.57 1.13 12.91
CA HIS A 62 -15.53 1.75 13.82
C HIS A 62 -16.91 1.13 13.67
N VAL A 63 -17.41 1.01 12.43
CA VAL A 63 -18.71 0.41 12.15
C VAL A 63 -18.78 -1.03 12.66
N LEU A 64 -17.78 -1.87 12.34
CA LEU A 64 -17.75 -3.26 12.78
C LEU A 64 -17.71 -3.39 14.32
N ASN A 65 -16.89 -2.59 14.98
CA ASN A 65 -16.75 -2.66 16.44
C ASN A 65 -17.99 -2.16 17.18
N GLU A 66 -18.46 -0.97 16.85
CA GLU A 66 -19.49 -0.28 17.63
C GLU A 66 -20.87 -0.93 17.48
N LEU A 67 -21.18 -1.45 16.29
CA LEU A 67 -22.43 -2.17 16.07
C LEU A 67 -22.45 -3.53 16.78
N THR A 68 -21.33 -4.24 16.78
CA THR A 68 -21.22 -5.56 17.42
C THR A 68 -21.07 -5.48 18.95
N ALA A 69 -20.57 -4.34 19.44
CA ALA A 69 -20.40 -4.09 20.87
C ALA A 69 -21.62 -3.43 21.55
N ASP A 70 -22.76 -3.33 20.84
CA ASP A 70 -23.99 -2.68 21.31
C ASP A 70 -23.83 -1.20 21.68
N GLN A 71 -22.77 -0.55 21.22
CA GLN A 71 -22.52 0.88 21.51
C GLN A 71 -23.14 1.79 20.45
N LEU A 72 -23.42 1.25 19.26
CA LEU A 72 -24.07 1.93 18.17
C LEU A 72 -25.27 1.12 17.69
N ILE A 73 -26.36 1.80 17.42
CA ILE A 73 -27.53 1.21 16.75
C ILE A 73 -27.93 2.04 15.54
N THR A 74 -28.24 1.38 14.44
CA THR A 74 -28.77 2.00 13.25
C THR A 74 -30.24 1.60 13.09
N PRO A 75 -31.19 2.41 13.61
CA PRO A 75 -32.60 2.06 13.59
C PRO A 75 -33.20 2.28 12.21
N THR A 76 -34.01 1.34 11.75
CA THR A 76 -34.90 1.53 10.60
C THR A 76 -36.02 2.50 10.99
N ARG A 77 -36.24 3.55 10.18
CA ARG A 77 -37.30 4.54 10.40
C ARG A 77 -38.27 4.57 9.22
N ASP A 78 -39.52 4.32 9.47
CA ASP A 78 -40.63 4.43 8.51
C ASP A 78 -40.40 3.74 7.16
N GLY A 79 -39.80 2.56 7.16
CA GLY A 79 -39.41 1.83 5.95
C GLY A 79 -38.24 2.46 5.18
N TRP A 80 -37.62 3.48 5.74
CA TRP A 80 -36.46 4.12 5.19
C TRP A 80 -35.17 3.44 5.68
N TRP A 81 -34.31 3.13 4.75
CA TRP A 81 -32.91 2.86 4.92
C TRP A 81 -32.54 1.86 6.04
N ASP A 82 -32.70 0.59 5.75
CA ASP A 82 -32.17 -0.49 6.57
C ASP A 82 -30.90 -1.14 5.96
N ASP A 83 -30.44 -0.61 4.82
CA ASP A 83 -29.29 -1.12 4.07
C ASP A 83 -29.37 -2.64 3.84
N GLY A 84 -30.55 -3.13 3.45
CA GLY A 84 -30.85 -4.55 3.31
C GLY A 84 -30.79 -5.32 4.63
N GLY A 85 -30.88 -4.64 5.77
CA GLY A 85 -30.76 -5.21 7.10
C GLY A 85 -29.33 -5.46 7.59
N LYS A 86 -28.32 -5.00 6.87
CA LYS A 86 -26.89 -5.22 7.19
C LYS A 86 -26.54 -4.80 8.61
N TRP A 87 -26.88 -3.59 9.00
CA TRP A 87 -26.55 -3.03 10.32
C TRP A 87 -27.20 -3.80 11.46
N ARG A 88 -28.40 -4.26 11.26
CA ARG A 88 -29.12 -5.11 12.21
C ARG A 88 -28.43 -6.48 12.36
N ARG A 89 -28.01 -7.08 11.25
CA ARG A 89 -27.28 -8.36 11.29
C ARG A 89 -25.95 -8.22 12.02
N TYR A 90 -25.21 -7.11 11.83
CA TYR A 90 -23.98 -6.84 12.59
C TYR A 90 -24.25 -6.73 14.09
N HIS A 91 -25.30 -6.00 14.47
CA HIS A 91 -25.70 -5.88 15.87
C HIS A 91 -26.05 -7.24 16.52
N TYR A 92 -26.72 -8.11 15.80
CA TYR A 92 -27.06 -9.46 16.28
C TYR A 92 -25.99 -10.52 16.00
N HIS A 93 -24.82 -10.16 15.47
CA HIS A 93 -23.76 -11.08 15.05
C HIS A 93 -24.19 -12.10 14.00
N GLU A 94 -25.16 -11.77 13.18
CA GLU A 94 -25.72 -12.59 12.11
C GLU A 94 -25.07 -12.24 10.77
N TYR A 95 -23.77 -12.44 10.66
CA TYR A 95 -23.02 -12.12 9.43
C TYR A 95 -23.43 -13.06 8.30
N ASN A 96 -23.56 -12.48 7.09
CA ASN A 96 -23.72 -13.26 5.87
C ASN A 96 -22.70 -12.82 4.80
N VAL A 97 -22.65 -13.59 3.70
CA VAL A 97 -21.68 -13.31 2.62
C VAL A 97 -21.97 -11.98 1.90
N GLU A 98 -23.24 -11.58 1.84
CA GLU A 98 -23.67 -10.34 1.18
C GLU A 98 -23.24 -9.11 1.97
N ASP A 99 -23.08 -9.23 3.28
CA ASP A 99 -22.61 -8.16 4.18
C ASP A 99 -21.08 -8.06 4.23
N GLY A 100 -20.36 -8.90 3.51
CA GLY A 100 -18.91 -9.05 3.59
C GLY A 100 -18.09 -7.81 3.18
N GLY A 101 -18.71 -6.76 2.63
CA GLY A 101 -18.01 -5.59 2.11
C GLY A 101 -17.19 -4.84 3.17
N ASP A 102 -17.74 -4.62 4.37
CA ASP A 102 -17.01 -3.93 5.45
C ASP A 102 -15.88 -4.81 6.02
N CYS A 103 -16.12 -6.11 6.15
CA CYS A 103 -15.08 -7.07 6.56
C CYS A 103 -13.95 -7.14 5.53
N GLN A 104 -14.29 -7.16 4.23
CA GLN A 104 -13.30 -7.13 3.15
C GLN A 104 -12.50 -5.83 3.12
N THR A 105 -13.16 -4.70 3.36
CA THR A 105 -12.51 -3.38 3.44
C THR A 105 -11.54 -3.33 4.61
N GLU A 106 -11.93 -3.85 5.77
CA GLU A 106 -11.06 -3.96 6.94
C GLU A 106 -9.84 -4.85 6.66
N TRP A 107 -10.06 -6.04 6.10
CA TRP A 107 -8.99 -6.97 5.72
C TRP A 107 -8.01 -6.34 4.74
N ASN A 108 -8.50 -5.84 3.62
CA ASN A 108 -7.67 -5.26 2.57
C ASN A 108 -6.95 -4.00 3.07
N GLY A 109 -7.65 -3.13 3.82
CA GLY A 109 -7.09 -1.92 4.38
C GLY A 109 -5.94 -2.20 5.35
N CYS A 110 -6.10 -3.16 6.24
CA CYS A 110 -5.04 -3.55 7.17
C CYS A 110 -3.82 -4.14 6.45
N PHE A 111 -4.02 -5.05 5.48
CA PHE A 111 -2.89 -5.60 4.71
C PHE A 111 -2.20 -4.54 3.86
N GLN A 112 -2.94 -3.61 3.27
CA GLN A 112 -2.34 -2.48 2.56
C GLN A 112 -1.48 -1.61 3.49
N GLY A 113 -1.94 -1.35 4.71
CA GLY A 113 -1.17 -0.62 5.72
C GLY A 113 0.09 -1.37 6.19
N ILE A 114 -0.01 -2.70 6.33
CA ILE A 114 1.14 -3.57 6.61
C ILE A 114 2.18 -3.47 5.49
N MET A 115 1.76 -3.62 4.23
CA MET A 115 2.66 -3.56 3.08
C MET A 115 3.33 -2.19 2.94
N GLN A 116 2.59 -1.10 3.14
CA GLN A 116 3.16 0.25 3.15
C GLN A 116 4.19 0.41 4.27
N SER A 117 3.91 -0.10 5.46
CA SER A 117 4.84 -0.07 6.59
C SER A 117 6.10 -0.90 6.33
N CYS A 118 5.95 -2.10 5.76
CA CYS A 118 7.07 -2.96 5.36
C CYS A 118 7.95 -2.25 4.35
N LYS A 119 7.35 -1.67 3.29
CA LYS A 119 8.09 -0.96 2.25
C LYS A 119 8.94 0.18 2.82
N VAL A 120 8.36 1.00 3.70
CA VAL A 120 9.12 2.10 4.33
C VAL A 120 10.25 1.58 5.22
N ILE A 121 10.01 0.53 6.01
CA ILE A 121 11.05 -0.08 6.87
C ILE A 121 12.21 -0.61 6.02
N GLU A 122 11.90 -1.27 4.90
CA GLU A 122 12.89 -1.79 3.95
C GLU A 122 13.70 -0.65 3.34
N ASP A 123 13.02 0.37 2.80
CA ASP A 123 13.67 1.53 2.18
C ASP A 123 14.60 2.25 3.16
N LEU A 124 14.12 2.53 4.38
CA LEU A 124 14.95 3.12 5.44
C LEU A 124 16.17 2.26 5.77
N GLY A 125 16.06 0.94 5.69
CA GLY A 125 17.18 0.01 5.91
C GLY A 125 18.30 0.13 4.88
N THR A 126 18.01 0.70 3.70
CA THR A 126 18.99 0.88 2.60
C THR A 126 19.56 2.31 2.52
N LEU A 127 18.96 3.27 3.21
CA LEU A 127 19.34 4.68 3.14
C LEU A 127 20.41 5.03 4.20
N SER A 128 21.35 5.91 3.82
CA SER A 128 22.25 6.55 4.79
C SER A 128 21.55 7.74 5.42
N PHE A 129 21.38 7.71 6.73
CA PHE A 129 20.71 8.78 7.48
C PHE A 129 21.46 10.12 7.42
N GLU A 130 22.81 10.08 7.35
CA GLU A 130 23.66 11.27 7.28
C GLU A 130 23.42 12.04 5.98
N LYS A 131 23.20 11.34 4.87
CA LYS A 131 22.92 11.94 3.56
C LYS A 131 21.73 12.89 3.61
N PHE A 132 20.76 12.60 4.47
CA PHE A 132 19.53 13.38 4.60
C PHE A 132 19.54 14.32 5.81
N GLY A 133 20.66 14.42 6.53
CA GLY A 133 20.80 15.29 7.69
C GLY A 133 19.98 14.82 8.92
N PHE A 134 19.78 13.51 9.07
CA PHE A 134 19.24 12.91 10.30
C PHE A 134 20.36 12.53 11.25
N SER A 135 20.09 12.59 12.54
CA SER A 135 20.84 11.83 13.52
C SER A 135 20.41 10.34 13.49
N GLN A 136 21.29 9.47 13.94
CA GLN A 136 20.95 8.03 14.07
C GLN A 136 19.70 7.80 14.93
N SER A 137 19.54 8.59 15.99
CA SER A 137 18.38 8.50 16.89
C SER A 137 17.07 8.88 16.19
N GLU A 138 17.06 9.98 15.43
CA GLU A 138 15.88 10.40 14.65
C GLU A 138 15.51 9.34 13.62
N PHE A 139 16.48 8.79 12.92
CA PHE A 139 16.25 7.78 11.88
C PHE A 139 15.73 6.46 12.47
N ASN A 140 16.30 6.02 13.59
CA ASN A 140 15.80 4.86 14.33
C ASN A 140 14.36 5.07 14.82
N ASN A 141 14.02 6.29 15.23
CA ASN A 141 12.67 6.64 15.66
C ASN A 141 11.66 6.52 14.50
N LEU A 142 11.98 7.01 13.30
CA LEU A 142 11.12 6.85 12.11
C LEU A 142 10.85 5.37 11.82
N THR A 143 11.89 4.54 11.84
CA THR A 143 11.78 3.10 11.63
C THR A 143 10.90 2.45 12.73
N ALA A 144 11.10 2.84 13.99
CA ALA A 144 10.32 2.31 15.11
C ALA A 144 8.83 2.68 14.99
N GLN A 145 8.50 3.90 14.57
CA GLN A 145 7.13 4.32 14.33
C GLN A 145 6.44 3.44 13.28
N CYS A 146 7.10 3.16 12.15
CA CYS A 146 6.56 2.27 11.12
C CYS A 146 6.37 0.84 11.62
N ARG A 147 7.27 0.33 12.48
CA ARG A 147 7.11 -0.99 13.11
C ARG A 147 5.92 -1.05 14.07
N VAL A 148 5.72 -0.01 14.87
CA VAL A 148 4.56 0.10 15.76
C VAL A 148 3.27 0.13 14.95
N LEU A 149 3.23 0.92 13.87
CA LEU A 149 2.05 1.02 13.03
C LEU A 149 1.73 -0.30 12.33
N ARG A 150 2.74 -1.02 11.83
CA ARG A 150 2.58 -2.37 11.29
C ARG A 150 1.97 -3.32 12.32
N ALA A 151 2.48 -3.28 13.55
CA ALA A 151 1.94 -4.09 14.64
C ALA A 151 0.49 -3.73 14.98
N TRP A 152 0.13 -2.45 14.89
CA TRP A 152 -1.24 -1.99 15.10
C TRP A 152 -2.20 -2.51 14.02
N PHE A 153 -1.81 -2.53 12.74
CA PHE A 153 -2.61 -3.16 11.69
C PHE A 153 -2.79 -4.66 11.94
N TYR A 154 -1.74 -5.36 12.39
CA TYR A 154 -1.85 -6.77 12.77
C TYR A 154 -2.76 -7.00 13.97
N LEU A 155 -2.73 -6.12 14.96
CA LEU A 155 -3.65 -6.20 16.11
C LEU A 155 -5.11 -6.13 15.65
N ARG A 156 -5.43 -5.23 14.72
CA ARG A 156 -6.77 -5.12 14.14
C ARG A 156 -7.18 -6.41 13.40
N LEU A 157 -6.28 -6.96 12.62
CA LEU A 157 -6.53 -8.21 11.90
C LEU A 157 -6.73 -9.39 12.84
N LEU A 158 -5.91 -9.50 13.88
CA LEU A 158 -6.05 -10.56 14.90
C LEU A 158 -7.38 -10.48 15.63
N ASP A 159 -7.80 -9.27 15.99
CA ASP A 159 -9.07 -9.03 16.66
C ASP A 159 -10.28 -9.37 15.76
N GLY A 160 -10.26 -8.95 14.51
CA GLY A 160 -11.38 -9.17 13.59
C GLY A 160 -11.41 -10.55 12.94
N PHE A 161 -10.24 -11.17 12.68
CA PHE A 161 -10.14 -12.38 11.85
C PHE A 161 -9.41 -13.55 12.52
N ARG A 162 -8.85 -13.35 13.67
CA ARG A 162 -8.16 -14.35 14.49
C ARG A 162 -6.89 -14.92 13.85
N ASN A 163 -7.01 -15.63 12.72
CA ASN A 163 -5.86 -16.26 12.04
C ASN A 163 -5.53 -15.50 10.78
N VAL A 164 -4.35 -14.87 10.75
CA VAL A 164 -3.90 -14.05 9.61
C VAL A 164 -2.48 -14.42 9.19
N PRO A 165 -2.16 -14.36 7.90
CA PRO A 165 -0.81 -14.59 7.43
C PRO A 165 0.14 -13.49 7.95
N LEU A 166 1.33 -13.88 8.39
CA LEU A 166 2.36 -12.94 8.84
C LEU A 166 3.26 -12.55 7.66
N VAL A 167 3.25 -11.26 7.32
CA VAL A 167 4.13 -10.64 6.31
C VAL A 167 4.97 -9.57 7.00
N THR A 168 6.29 -9.65 6.88
CA THR A 168 7.24 -8.73 7.53
C THR A 168 8.19 -8.04 6.56
N THR A 169 8.22 -8.50 5.31
CA THR A 169 9.01 -7.98 4.18
C THR A 169 8.18 -7.99 2.91
#